data_4fa6856921ff892f178e5812d2c3e7d0
#
_entry.id   4fa6856921ff892f178e5812d2c3e7d0
#
_cell.length_a   1.000
_cell.length_b   1.000
_cell.length_c   1.000
_cell.angle_alpha   90.00
_cell.angle_beta   90.00
_cell.angle_gamma   90.00
#
_symmetry.space_group_name_H-M   'P 1'
#
loop_
_entity.id
_entity.type
_entity.pdbx_description
1 polymer ?
#
loop_
_entity_poly.entity_id
_entity_poly.type
_entity_poly.pdbx_seq_one_letter_code
_entity_poly.pdbx_strand_id
1 'polypeptide(L)'
;HMGETFFELGPHDHWTFPDVKFKHNLHRGCKWYREGYNKWTDKLNIAAATQSIYEDIFIGIVEHCFNKYKSKNLVVMGGCALNCKANRKASAYYKNVWIMPNPGDAGSSVGAVLAHKGKHIKWQSPYLGYDIEGEYPVDSLFKELKSTGIVGVANGKAEFGPRALGNR
;
A
#
# COMPACT_ATOMS: atom_id res chain seq x y z
N HIS A 1 -11.10 3.18 -20.49
CA HIS A 1 -10.57 2.59 -21.72
C HIS A 1 -9.07 2.23 -21.67
N MET A 2 -8.25 2.92 -20.88
CA MET A 2 -6.84 2.50 -20.68
C MET A 2 -6.71 1.21 -19.87
N GLY A 3 -7.63 0.92 -18.99
CA GLY A 3 -7.67 -0.34 -18.25
C GLY A 3 -7.85 -1.55 -19.16
N GLU A 4 -8.64 -1.43 -20.21
CA GLU A 4 -8.90 -2.50 -21.19
C GLU A 4 -7.66 -2.91 -21.99
N THR A 5 -6.61 -2.08 -22.01
CA THR A 5 -5.33 -2.43 -22.65
C THR A 5 -4.59 -3.54 -21.91
N PHE A 6 -4.74 -3.62 -20.58
CA PHE A 6 -4.00 -4.53 -19.72
C PHE A 6 -4.88 -5.61 -19.10
N PHE A 7 -6.18 -5.39 -19.04
CA PHE A 7 -7.15 -6.26 -18.38
C PHE A 7 -8.31 -6.59 -19.31
N GLU A 8 -8.83 -7.81 -19.19
CA GLU A 8 -10.18 -8.11 -19.61
C GLU A 8 -11.08 -7.91 -18.41
N LEU A 9 -12.03 -7.01 -18.53
CA LEU A 9 -13.01 -6.69 -17.51
C LEU A 9 -14.31 -7.39 -17.86
N GLY A 10 -14.86 -8.13 -16.92
CA GLY A 10 -16.17 -8.73 -17.07
C GLY A 10 -17.30 -7.67 -17.16
N PRO A 11 -18.51 -8.07 -17.53
CA PRO A 11 -19.64 -7.15 -17.83
C PRO A 11 -20.31 -6.51 -16.60
N HIS A 12 -19.73 -6.58 -15.41
CA HIS A 12 -20.36 -6.21 -14.15
C HIS A 12 -19.93 -4.83 -13.65
N ASP A 13 -20.84 -4.14 -12.98
CA ASP A 13 -20.60 -2.85 -12.31
C ASP A 13 -19.63 -2.98 -11.12
N HIS A 14 -19.43 -4.20 -10.61
CA HIS A 14 -18.49 -4.53 -9.53
C HIS A 14 -17.67 -5.75 -9.92
N TRP A 15 -16.38 -5.55 -10.17
CA TRP A 15 -15.47 -6.63 -10.55
C TRP A 15 -15.06 -7.43 -9.31
N THR A 16 -15.37 -8.70 -9.30
CA THR A 16 -14.81 -9.66 -8.36
C THR A 16 -13.58 -10.33 -8.96
N PHE A 17 -12.84 -11.07 -8.14
CA PHE A 17 -11.59 -11.68 -8.56
C PHE A 17 -11.87 -12.84 -9.52
N PRO A 18 -12.61 -13.35 -10.19
CA PRO A 18 -12.53 -14.02 -11.46
C PRO A 18 -12.84 -13.15 -12.67
N ASP A 19 -13.40 -11.96 -12.47
CA ASP A 19 -13.88 -11.13 -13.59
C ASP A 19 -12.79 -10.26 -14.22
N VAL A 20 -11.63 -10.17 -13.56
CA VAL A 20 -10.47 -9.42 -14.07
C VAL A 20 -9.39 -10.38 -14.51
N LYS A 21 -9.16 -10.46 -15.81
CA LYS A 21 -8.08 -11.26 -16.41
C LYS A 21 -6.96 -10.36 -16.87
N PHE A 22 -5.76 -10.67 -16.44
CA PHE A 22 -4.57 -9.98 -16.93
C PHE A 22 -4.26 -10.45 -18.36
N LYS A 23 -4.20 -9.53 -19.30
CA LYS A 23 -3.79 -9.83 -20.68
C LYS A 23 -2.30 -10.15 -20.79
N HIS A 24 -1.53 -9.64 -19.83
CA HIS A 24 -0.08 -9.79 -19.83
C HIS A 24 0.43 -9.97 -18.39
N ASN A 25 1.61 -10.58 -18.25
CA ASN A 25 2.31 -10.62 -16.96
C ASN A 25 2.92 -9.24 -16.65
N LEU A 26 2.31 -8.51 -15.75
CA LEU A 26 2.72 -7.16 -15.34
C LEU A 26 3.79 -7.15 -14.24
N HIS A 27 4.24 -8.31 -13.76
CA HIS A 27 5.19 -8.41 -12.64
C HIS A 27 6.52 -7.69 -12.90
N ARG A 28 6.95 -7.62 -14.16
CA ARG A 28 8.16 -6.91 -14.58
C ARG A 28 7.89 -5.54 -15.22
N GLY A 29 6.73 -4.98 -14.97
CA GLY A 29 6.28 -3.71 -15.51
C GLY A 29 5.63 -3.81 -16.89
N CYS A 30 5.21 -2.67 -17.41
CA CYS A 30 4.45 -2.58 -18.67
C CYS A 30 5.40 -2.46 -19.88
N LYS A 31 6.21 -3.47 -20.15
CA LYS A 31 7.17 -3.45 -21.27
C LYS A 31 6.51 -3.50 -22.66
N TRP A 32 5.22 -3.79 -22.72
CA TRP A 32 4.51 -4.03 -23.98
C TRP A 32 3.50 -2.96 -24.34
N TYR A 33 3.50 -1.87 -23.64
CA TYR A 33 2.58 -0.87 -24.08
C TYR A 33 3.17 -0.12 -25.28
N ARG A 34 2.26 0.05 -26.21
CA ARG A 34 2.51 0.42 -27.60
C ARG A 34 3.31 1.70 -27.73
N GLU A 35 4.10 1.77 -28.79
CA GLU A 35 4.54 3.03 -29.39
C GLU A 35 3.34 3.97 -29.47
N GLY A 36 3.44 5.12 -28.79
CA GLY A 36 2.34 6.08 -28.68
C GLY A 36 1.97 6.48 -27.25
N TYR A 37 2.19 5.64 -26.25
CA TYR A 37 1.96 5.97 -24.83
C TYR A 37 3.23 6.47 -24.12
N ASN A 38 4.02 7.29 -24.79
CA ASN A 38 5.31 7.75 -24.24
C ASN A 38 5.23 9.09 -23.52
N LYS A 39 4.12 9.80 -23.63
CA LYS A 39 3.94 11.08 -22.94
C LYS A 39 3.78 10.85 -21.44
N TRP A 40 4.24 11.80 -20.64
CA TRP A 40 4.05 11.78 -19.19
C TRP A 40 2.58 11.63 -18.79
N THR A 41 1.69 12.31 -19.49
CA THR A 41 0.23 12.22 -19.31
C THR A 41 -0.31 10.81 -19.49
N ASP A 42 0.22 10.04 -20.45
CA ASP A 42 -0.22 8.67 -20.68
C ASP A 42 0.15 7.77 -19.50
N LYS A 43 1.34 7.95 -18.95
CA LYS A 43 1.79 7.22 -17.75
C LYS A 43 0.92 7.53 -16.54
N LEU A 44 0.55 8.79 -16.36
CA LEU A 44 -0.36 9.20 -15.28
C LEU A 44 -1.76 8.59 -15.47
N ASN A 45 -2.27 8.58 -16.68
CA ASN A 45 -3.58 8.00 -16.99
C ASN A 45 -3.60 6.48 -16.79
N ILE A 46 -2.53 5.78 -17.18
CA ILE A 46 -2.39 4.32 -16.92
C ILE A 46 -2.35 4.06 -15.42
N ALA A 47 -1.58 4.82 -14.68
CA ALA A 47 -1.49 4.69 -13.22
C ALA A 47 -2.85 4.93 -12.55
N ALA A 48 -3.57 5.96 -12.97
CA ALA A 48 -4.91 6.28 -12.47
C ALA A 48 -5.92 5.18 -12.78
N ALA A 49 -5.92 4.65 -14.01
CA ALA A 49 -6.80 3.55 -14.40
C ALA A 49 -6.49 2.27 -13.60
N THR A 50 -5.21 1.94 -13.43
CA THR A 50 -4.78 0.79 -12.62
C THR A 50 -5.21 0.95 -11.16
N GLN A 51 -5.06 2.15 -10.59
CA GLN A 51 -5.50 2.43 -9.23
C GLN A 51 -7.01 2.28 -9.08
N SER A 52 -7.79 2.77 -10.05
CA SER A 52 -9.25 2.64 -10.02
C SER A 52 -9.70 1.18 -10.02
N ILE A 53 -9.16 0.38 -10.94
CA ILE A 53 -9.48 -1.06 -11.02
C ILE A 53 -9.09 -1.78 -9.72
N TYR A 54 -7.92 -1.46 -9.18
CA TYR A 54 -7.49 -2.04 -7.90
C TYR A 54 -8.44 -1.67 -6.76
N GLU A 55 -8.86 -0.41 -6.69
CA GLU A 55 -9.79 0.05 -5.65
C GLU A 55 -11.14 -0.67 -5.75
N ASP A 56 -11.68 -0.85 -6.94
CA ASP A 56 -12.96 -1.54 -7.15
C ASP A 56 -12.88 -3.01 -6.73
N ILE A 57 -11.83 -3.72 -7.14
CA ILE A 57 -11.60 -5.11 -6.71
C ILE A 57 -11.44 -5.21 -5.18
N PHE A 58 -10.63 -4.32 -4.60
CA PHE A 58 -10.36 -4.31 -3.17
C PHE A 58 -11.63 -4.07 -2.37
N ILE A 59 -12.45 -3.11 -2.77
CA ILE A 59 -13.72 -2.80 -2.10
C ILE A 59 -14.73 -3.93 -2.28
N GLY A 60 -14.81 -4.55 -3.45
CA GLY A 60 -15.66 -5.73 -3.66
C GLY A 60 -15.32 -6.87 -2.69
N ILE A 61 -14.02 -7.13 -2.46
CA ILE A 61 -13.55 -8.13 -1.47
C ILE A 61 -13.92 -7.70 -0.04
N VAL A 62 -13.68 -6.42 0.31
CA VAL A 62 -13.97 -5.86 1.64
C VAL A 62 -15.47 -6.00 1.96
N GLU A 63 -16.33 -5.62 1.03
CA GLU A 63 -17.78 -5.72 1.16
C GLU A 63 -18.26 -7.17 1.29
N HIS A 64 -17.74 -8.05 0.44
CA HIS A 64 -18.03 -9.48 0.54
C HIS A 64 -17.68 -10.04 1.92
N CYS A 65 -16.47 -9.73 2.40
CA CYS A 65 -16.03 -10.16 3.73
C CYS A 65 -16.89 -9.58 4.85
N PHE A 66 -17.25 -8.30 4.77
CA PHE A 66 -18.11 -7.64 5.74
C PHE A 66 -19.48 -8.32 5.84
N ASN A 67 -20.08 -8.58 4.69
CA ASN A 67 -21.39 -9.24 4.63
C ASN A 67 -21.36 -10.68 5.16
N LYS A 68 -20.28 -11.40 4.86
CA LYS A 68 -20.12 -12.82 5.23
C LYS A 68 -19.77 -13.00 6.71
N TYR A 69 -18.86 -12.21 7.26
CA TYR A 69 -18.26 -12.50 8.58
C TYR A 69 -18.79 -11.64 9.72
N LYS A 70 -19.57 -10.60 9.43
CA LYS A 70 -20.23 -9.73 10.44
C LYS A 70 -19.26 -9.17 11.51
N SER A 71 -17.99 -9.01 11.18
CA SER A 71 -16.99 -8.45 12.08
C SER A 71 -16.99 -6.92 12.03
N LYS A 72 -16.63 -6.27 13.14
CA LYS A 72 -16.35 -4.82 13.18
C LYS A 72 -14.89 -4.51 12.90
N ASN A 73 -14.04 -5.53 12.83
CA ASN A 73 -12.60 -5.40 12.70
C ASN A 73 -12.13 -6.02 11.39
N LEU A 74 -11.24 -5.34 10.71
CA LEU A 74 -10.56 -5.80 9.50
C LEU A 74 -9.05 -5.70 9.69
N VAL A 75 -8.34 -6.77 9.35
CA VAL A 75 -6.88 -6.78 9.23
C VAL A 75 -6.53 -6.92 7.76
N VAL A 76 -5.72 -5.99 7.25
CA VAL A 76 -5.24 -6.03 5.85
C VAL A 76 -3.74 -6.29 5.84
N MET A 77 -3.34 -7.35 5.16
CA MET A 77 -1.95 -7.81 5.04
C MET A 77 -1.61 -8.07 3.57
N GLY A 78 -0.32 -8.28 3.29
CA GLY A 78 0.20 -8.45 1.94
C GLY A 78 0.73 -7.14 1.34
N GLY A 79 1.52 -7.23 0.26
CA GLY A 79 2.13 -6.07 -0.39
C GLY A 79 1.13 -5.01 -0.85
N CYS A 80 -0.08 -5.44 -1.26
CA CYS A 80 -1.16 -4.53 -1.65
C CYS A 80 -1.71 -3.68 -0.49
N ALA A 81 -1.52 -4.10 0.76
CA ALA A 81 -1.89 -3.32 1.94
C ALA A 81 -1.07 -2.03 2.12
N LEU A 82 -0.02 -1.82 1.32
CA LEU A 82 0.69 -0.55 1.22
C LEU A 82 -0.06 0.53 0.45
N ASN A 83 -1.17 0.18 -0.19
CA ASN A 83 -2.00 1.13 -0.93
C ASN A 83 -2.95 1.89 0.02
N CYS A 84 -2.44 2.95 0.64
CA CYS A 84 -3.19 3.73 1.64
C CYS A 84 -4.47 4.37 1.06
N LYS A 85 -4.49 4.68 -0.24
CA LYS A 85 -5.66 5.27 -0.90
C LYS A 85 -6.85 4.30 -0.94
N ALA A 86 -6.59 3.03 -1.27
CA ALA A 86 -7.62 1.99 -1.23
C ALA A 86 -8.00 1.63 0.20
N ASN A 87 -7.01 1.48 1.09
CA ASN A 87 -7.25 1.11 2.48
C ASN A 87 -8.21 2.05 3.20
N ARG A 88 -8.11 3.37 2.93
CA ARG A 88 -9.03 4.36 3.48
C ARG A 88 -10.50 4.04 3.19
N LYS A 89 -10.80 3.47 2.03
CA LYS A 89 -12.18 3.13 1.65
C LYS A 89 -12.78 2.02 2.49
N ALA A 90 -11.97 1.13 3.06
CA ALA A 90 -12.43 0.05 3.92
C ALA A 90 -13.09 0.56 5.23
N SER A 91 -12.78 1.78 5.66
CA SER A 91 -13.41 2.39 6.84
C SER A 91 -14.90 2.69 6.67
N ALA A 92 -15.44 2.64 5.45
CA ALA A 92 -16.87 2.72 5.22
C ALA A 92 -17.63 1.46 5.68
N TYR A 93 -16.95 0.31 5.73
CA TYR A 93 -17.51 -0.98 6.09
C TYR A 93 -17.13 -1.42 7.52
N TYR A 94 -15.90 -1.14 7.94
CA TYR A 94 -15.36 -1.61 9.21
C TYR A 94 -15.07 -0.48 10.18
N LYS A 95 -15.46 -0.67 11.44
CA LYS A 95 -15.16 0.30 12.51
C LYS A 95 -13.66 0.41 12.78
N ASN A 96 -12.97 -0.71 12.76
CA ASN A 96 -11.54 -0.79 13.03
C ASN A 96 -10.84 -1.46 11.84
N VAL A 97 -9.96 -0.73 11.19
CA VAL A 97 -9.10 -1.26 10.13
C VAL A 97 -7.66 -1.21 10.63
N TRP A 98 -7.01 -2.36 10.69
CA TRP A 98 -5.62 -2.45 11.08
C TRP A 98 -4.74 -2.94 9.93
N ILE A 99 -3.65 -2.24 9.71
CA ILE A 99 -2.67 -2.55 8.69
C ILE A 99 -1.31 -2.61 9.37
N MET A 100 -0.62 -3.73 9.22
CA MET A 100 0.72 -3.88 9.75
C MET A 100 1.67 -2.87 9.09
N PRO A 101 2.57 -2.22 9.82
CA PRO A 101 3.53 -1.26 9.26
C PRO A 101 4.42 -1.84 8.15
N ASN A 102 4.73 -3.14 8.23
CA ASN A 102 5.41 -3.89 7.18
C ASN A 102 4.53 -5.05 6.71
N PRO A 103 3.50 -4.78 5.89
CA PRO A 103 2.49 -5.78 5.56
C PRO A 103 2.92 -6.76 4.47
N GLY A 104 4.01 -6.47 3.74
CA GLY A 104 4.53 -7.29 2.64
C GLY A 104 5.48 -8.40 3.10
N ASP A 105 6.21 -8.97 2.14
CA ASP A 105 7.07 -10.15 2.33
C ASP A 105 8.12 -9.97 3.44
N ALA A 106 8.71 -8.80 3.55
CA ALA A 106 9.69 -8.53 4.61
C ALA A 106 9.09 -8.62 6.02
N GLY A 107 7.82 -8.29 6.20
CA GLY A 107 7.09 -8.43 7.46
C GLY A 107 6.79 -9.87 7.84
N SER A 108 6.84 -10.81 6.90
CA SER A 108 6.65 -12.25 7.13
C SER A 108 7.71 -12.84 8.07
N SER A 109 8.87 -12.20 8.19
CA SER A 109 9.92 -12.60 9.15
C SER A 109 9.41 -12.59 10.60
N VAL A 110 8.64 -11.58 10.97
CA VAL A 110 8.01 -11.51 12.30
C VAL A 110 6.94 -12.60 12.43
N GLY A 111 6.14 -12.81 11.40
CA GLY A 111 5.13 -13.87 11.36
C GLY A 111 5.74 -15.26 11.56
N ALA A 112 6.86 -15.56 10.92
CA ALA A 112 7.59 -16.83 11.07
C ALA A 112 8.04 -17.06 12.51
N VAL A 113 8.61 -16.04 13.16
CA VAL A 113 9.03 -16.13 14.57
C VAL A 113 7.83 -16.36 15.49
N LEU A 114 6.71 -15.67 15.25
CA LEU A 114 5.50 -15.83 16.05
C LEU A 114 4.87 -17.21 15.88
N ALA A 115 4.83 -17.71 14.65
CA ALA A 115 4.34 -19.05 14.35
C ALA A 115 5.19 -20.13 15.05
N HIS A 116 6.53 -19.99 15.00
CA HIS A 116 7.44 -20.91 15.70
C HIS A 116 7.26 -20.88 17.22
N LYS A 117 7.10 -19.69 17.80
CA LYS A 117 6.92 -19.53 19.26
C LYS A 117 5.52 -19.92 19.75
N GLY A 118 4.51 -19.94 18.87
CA GLY A 118 3.13 -20.23 19.22
C GLY A 118 2.53 -19.31 20.29
N LYS A 119 3.03 -18.07 20.39
CA LYS A 119 2.62 -17.12 21.43
C LYS A 119 2.13 -15.84 20.82
N HIS A 120 1.09 -15.28 21.44
CA HIS A 120 0.66 -13.92 21.13
C HIS A 120 1.66 -12.90 21.66
N ILE A 121 1.86 -11.84 20.91
CA ILE A 121 2.61 -10.66 21.34
C ILE A 121 1.70 -9.45 21.37
N LYS A 122 2.00 -8.53 22.28
CA LYS A 122 1.38 -7.21 22.26
C LYS A 122 2.23 -6.32 21.34
N TRP A 123 1.66 -5.96 20.20
CA TRP A 123 2.29 -4.98 19.31
C TRP A 123 2.36 -3.62 20.01
N GLN A 124 3.52 -3.00 20.07
CA GLN A 124 3.73 -1.71 20.76
C GLN A 124 3.78 -0.55 19.76
N SER A 125 4.69 -0.62 18.80
CA SER A 125 4.86 0.43 17.80
C SER A 125 5.67 -0.07 16.59
N PRO A 126 5.67 0.65 15.46
CA PRO A 126 6.56 0.37 14.34
C PRO A 126 8.00 0.84 14.56
N TYR A 127 8.27 1.61 15.61
CA TYR A 127 9.57 2.25 15.90
C TYR A 127 10.45 1.28 16.69
N LEU A 128 10.99 0.26 16.00
CA LEU A 128 11.70 -0.86 16.61
C LEU A 128 13.23 -0.78 16.45
N GLY A 129 13.73 0.14 15.64
CA GLY A 129 15.15 0.30 15.40
C GLY A 129 15.88 1.15 16.44
N TYR A 130 17.14 1.45 16.15
CA TYR A 130 17.95 2.35 16.97
C TYR A 130 17.49 3.79 16.82
N ASP A 131 17.68 4.58 17.89
CA ASP A 131 17.51 6.02 17.84
C ASP A 131 18.62 6.68 17.01
N ILE A 132 18.27 7.78 16.36
CA ILE A 132 19.24 8.68 15.75
C ILE A 132 19.73 9.61 16.86
N GLU A 133 21.03 9.57 17.12
CA GLU A 133 21.67 10.41 18.13
C GLU A 133 21.94 11.82 17.58
N GLY A 134 21.95 12.80 18.48
CA GLY A 134 22.24 14.21 18.17
C GLY A 134 21.01 15.12 18.20
N GLU A 135 21.28 16.40 18.05
CA GLU A 135 20.23 17.41 18.01
C GLU A 135 19.53 17.42 16.64
N TYR A 136 18.23 17.68 16.66
CA TYR A 136 17.45 17.80 15.44
C TYR A 136 17.88 19.07 14.65
N PRO A 137 18.40 18.95 13.41
CA PRO A 137 19.11 20.02 12.74
C PRO A 137 18.17 21.02 12.04
N VAL A 138 17.35 21.73 12.81
CA VAL A 138 16.27 22.62 12.32
C VAL A 138 16.79 23.64 11.30
N ASP A 139 17.89 24.35 11.61
CA ASP A 139 18.41 25.42 10.75
C ASP A 139 18.93 24.88 9.41
N SER A 140 19.61 23.73 9.44
CA SER A 140 20.10 23.07 8.23
C SER A 140 18.95 22.59 7.35
N LEU A 141 17.93 21.99 7.96
CA LEU A 141 16.72 21.53 7.26
C LEU A 141 15.97 22.71 6.63
N PHE A 142 15.82 23.81 7.37
CA PHE A 142 15.15 24.99 6.86
C PHE A 142 15.90 25.63 5.67
N LYS A 143 17.21 25.72 5.78
CA LYS A 143 18.06 26.23 4.69
C LYS A 143 17.96 25.35 3.44
N GLU A 144 18.05 24.04 3.61
CA GLU A 144 17.96 23.10 2.50
C GLU A 144 16.57 23.12 1.85
N LEU A 145 15.50 23.10 2.66
CA LEU A 145 14.13 23.21 2.16
C LEU A 145 13.89 24.49 1.34
N LYS A 146 14.44 25.61 1.78
CA LYS A 146 14.34 26.88 1.03
C LYS A 146 15.10 26.86 -0.28
N SER A 147 16.23 26.16 -0.35
CA SER A 147 17.07 26.12 -1.56
C SER A 147 16.58 25.11 -2.59
N THR A 148 16.11 23.96 -2.16
CA THR A 148 15.77 22.82 -3.04
C THR A 148 14.28 22.55 -3.16
N GLY A 149 13.45 23.04 -2.21
CA GLY A 149 12.03 22.76 -2.11
C GLY A 149 11.68 21.37 -1.54
N ILE A 150 12.67 20.50 -1.33
CA ILE A 150 12.49 19.14 -0.80
C ILE A 150 13.64 18.81 0.13
N VAL A 151 13.32 18.18 1.27
CA VAL A 151 14.32 17.67 2.20
C VAL A 151 13.86 16.34 2.77
N GLY A 152 14.78 15.38 2.91
CA GLY A 152 14.56 14.13 3.62
C GLY A 152 14.92 14.28 5.09
N VAL A 153 14.07 13.82 5.97
CA VAL A 153 14.25 13.90 7.42
C VAL A 153 14.17 12.53 8.03
N ALA A 154 15.07 12.22 8.95
CA ALA A 154 14.97 11.06 9.82
C ALA A 154 15.17 11.51 11.27
N ASN A 155 14.31 11.03 12.18
CA ASN A 155 14.34 11.41 13.59
C ASN A 155 13.84 10.25 14.46
N GLY A 156 14.37 10.14 15.69
CA GLY A 156 13.96 9.10 16.63
C GLY A 156 14.34 7.69 16.14
N LYS A 157 13.55 6.70 16.53
CA LYS A 157 13.82 5.28 16.23
C LYS A 157 13.50 4.93 14.79
N ALA A 158 14.38 4.12 14.19
CA ALA A 158 14.14 3.59 12.85
C ALA A 158 12.84 2.75 12.80
N GLU A 159 12.12 2.90 11.70
CA GLU A 159 10.81 2.31 11.48
C GLU A 159 10.90 0.91 10.88
N PHE A 160 10.05 0.01 11.38
CA PHE A 160 9.82 -1.30 10.80
C PHE A 160 8.77 -1.18 9.69
N GLY A 161 9.21 -1.02 8.45
CA GLY A 161 8.33 -0.95 7.29
C GLY A 161 8.90 -0.12 6.13
N PRO A 162 8.40 -0.33 4.90
CA PRO A 162 8.90 0.33 3.71
C PRO A 162 8.34 1.76 3.52
N ARG A 163 7.32 2.14 4.27
CA ARG A 163 6.70 3.48 4.22
C ARG A 163 7.14 4.33 5.40
N ALA A 164 7.20 5.64 5.17
CA ALA A 164 7.41 6.60 6.24
C ALA A 164 6.18 6.66 7.16
N LEU A 165 6.40 6.58 8.47
CA LEU A 165 5.36 6.55 9.50
C LEU A 165 5.51 7.68 10.52
N GLY A 166 6.39 8.65 10.27
CA GLY A 166 6.58 9.84 11.08
C GLY A 166 8.03 10.07 11.56
N ASN A 167 8.88 9.04 11.57
CA ASN A 167 10.30 9.18 11.92
C ASN A 167 11.21 9.37 10.68
N ARG A 168 10.62 9.36 9.51
CA ARG A 168 11.33 9.68 8.26
C ARG A 168 10.38 10.20 7.20
#